data_4effc9e3ad80c933e4c2df423fbc8709
#
_entry.id   4effc9e3ad80c933e4c2df423fbc8709
#
_cell.length_a   1.000
_cell.length_b   1.000
_cell.length_c   1.000
_cell.angle_alpha   90.00
_cell.angle_beta   90.00
_cell.angle_gamma   90.00
#
_symmetry.space_group_name_H-M   'P 1'
#
loop_
_entity.id
_entity.type
_entity.pdbx_description
1 polymer ?
#
loop_
_entity_poly.entity_id
_entity_poly.type
_entity_poly.pdbx_seq_one_letter_code
_entity_poly.pdbx_strand_id
1 'polypeptide(L)'
;SRYLQFCCEKGYLTEDYEFTKLGKAWLGGYKKLIEELKGYLLRIGEPEAEVAENVRNLIENVSYHTLMSMMRNDQEMRRMYIAEKRGAVSKNFLASTFENGMWHVCFALYKRDSEDKISISMADRGFQKPATIRHNKRGSWLELRVCEMSARSRADGEEKLGHLETLKYEYKGMLCQAEVKEDKLRIPLDACRFQRKREGRIKGVIPVTVTCNVGRTHMPESTALLFFWM
;
A
#
# COMPACT_ATOMS: atom_id res chain seq x y z
N SER A 1 27.39 -0.84 31.95
CA SER A 1 26.84 -1.63 30.82
C SER A 1 27.49 -1.19 29.52
N ARG A 2 27.94 -2.13 28.67
CA ARG A 2 28.54 -1.85 27.35
C ARG A 2 27.66 -0.92 26.51
N TYR A 3 26.36 -1.03 26.67
CA TYR A 3 25.39 -0.18 25.97
C TYR A 3 25.43 1.29 26.38
N LEU A 4 25.58 1.54 27.69
CA LEU A 4 25.71 2.90 28.20
C LEU A 4 27.02 3.54 27.76
N GLN A 5 28.13 2.78 27.79
CA GLN A 5 29.43 3.24 27.29
C GLN A 5 29.35 3.63 25.80
N PHE A 6 28.74 2.76 24.97
CA PHE A 6 28.51 3.07 23.58
C PHE A 6 27.68 4.36 23.38
N CYS A 7 26.64 4.59 24.20
CA CYS A 7 25.85 5.81 24.13
C CYS A 7 26.66 7.05 24.52
N CYS A 8 27.59 6.94 25.48
CA CYS A 8 28.50 8.03 25.83
C CYS A 8 29.49 8.30 24.70
N GLU A 9 30.10 7.26 24.13
CA GLU A 9 31.04 7.35 23.00
C GLU A 9 30.38 8.01 21.76
N LYS A 10 29.09 7.76 21.54
CA LYS A 10 28.30 8.39 20.47
C LYS A 10 27.80 9.80 20.82
N GLY A 11 28.05 10.27 22.02
CA GLY A 11 27.63 11.57 22.51
C GLY A 11 26.12 11.68 22.76
N TYR A 12 25.42 10.56 22.89
CA TYR A 12 24.00 10.55 23.26
C TYR A 12 23.79 10.75 24.76
N LEU A 13 24.74 10.28 25.57
CA LEU A 13 24.76 10.47 27.00
C LEU A 13 26.05 11.20 27.44
N THR A 14 25.97 11.90 28.56
CA THR A 14 27.13 12.42 29.27
C THR A 14 27.84 11.28 30.05
N GLU A 15 29.00 11.56 30.66
CA GLU A 15 29.69 10.63 31.53
C GLU A 15 28.84 10.22 32.76
N ASP A 16 27.96 11.12 33.20
CA ASP A 16 26.97 10.88 34.27
C ASP A 16 25.68 10.20 33.77
N TYR A 17 25.68 9.70 32.54
CA TYR A 17 24.56 9.03 31.90
C TYR A 17 23.30 9.89 31.69
N GLU A 18 23.43 11.20 31.68
CA GLU A 18 22.34 12.09 31.33
C GLU A 18 22.23 12.31 29.82
N PHE A 19 21.00 12.50 29.32
CA PHE A 19 20.79 12.75 27.91
C PHE A 19 21.34 14.11 27.47
N THR A 20 22.26 14.08 26.52
CA THR A 20 22.71 15.27 25.79
C THR A 20 21.60 15.84 24.89
N LYS A 21 21.81 17.02 24.29
CA LYS A 21 20.91 17.55 23.25
C LYS A 21 20.76 16.58 22.06
N LEU A 22 21.88 15.97 21.64
CA LEU A 22 21.91 14.98 20.57
C LEU A 22 21.12 13.73 20.96
N GLY A 23 21.33 13.22 22.19
CA GLY A 23 20.58 12.06 22.70
C GLY A 23 19.09 12.30 22.79
N LYS A 24 18.66 13.48 23.25
CA LYS A 24 17.24 13.87 23.29
C LYS A 24 16.64 13.94 21.89
N ALA A 25 17.36 14.51 20.92
CA ALA A 25 16.91 14.58 19.54
C ALA A 25 16.80 13.19 18.91
N TRP A 26 17.79 12.33 19.14
CA TRP A 26 17.80 10.95 18.68
C TRP A 26 16.64 10.12 19.25
N LEU A 27 16.43 10.20 20.57
CA LEU A 27 15.31 9.53 21.24
C LEU A 27 13.95 10.04 20.73
N GLY A 28 13.85 11.36 20.50
CA GLY A 28 12.65 11.97 19.90
C GLY A 28 12.35 11.43 18.50
N GLY A 29 13.38 11.23 17.69
CA GLY A 29 13.27 10.61 16.36
C GLY A 29 12.73 9.17 16.44
N TYR A 30 13.24 8.36 17.35
CA TYR A 30 12.75 6.99 17.56
C TYR A 30 11.32 6.94 18.10
N LYS A 31 10.96 7.80 19.06
CA LYS A 31 9.57 7.88 19.55
C LYS A 31 8.60 8.19 18.42
N LYS A 32 8.95 9.15 17.55
CA LYS A 32 8.14 9.47 16.38
C LYS A 32 8.04 8.29 15.41
N LEU A 33 9.15 7.62 15.13
CA LEU A 33 9.16 6.44 14.27
C LEU A 33 8.27 5.31 14.82
N ILE A 34 8.29 5.06 16.14
CA ILE A 34 7.43 4.08 16.81
C ILE A 34 5.94 4.38 16.55
N GLU A 35 5.53 5.63 16.74
CA GLU A 35 4.14 6.02 16.51
C GLU A 35 3.75 5.93 15.03
N GLU A 36 4.64 6.29 14.13
CA GLU A 36 4.41 6.14 12.68
C GLU A 36 4.30 4.66 12.28
N LEU A 37 5.14 3.78 12.83
CA LEU A 37 5.09 2.33 12.59
C LEU A 37 3.80 1.70 13.14
N LYS A 38 3.37 2.07 14.35
CA LYS A 38 2.07 1.62 14.90
C LYS A 38 0.93 1.98 13.96
N GLY A 39 0.86 3.25 13.55
CA GLY A 39 -0.15 3.71 12.62
C GLY A 39 -0.07 3.01 11.26
N TYR A 40 1.12 2.69 10.78
CA TYR A 40 1.32 1.95 9.54
C TYR A 40 0.79 0.51 9.65
N LEU A 41 1.18 -0.24 10.68
CA LEU A 41 0.77 -1.62 10.89
C LEU A 41 -0.77 -1.74 11.02
N LEU A 42 -1.40 -0.85 11.78
CA LEU A 42 -2.86 -0.79 11.88
C LEU A 42 -3.52 -0.55 10.51
N ARG A 43 -2.96 0.33 9.68
CA ARG A 43 -3.50 0.61 8.34
C ARG A 43 -3.38 -0.56 7.37
N ILE A 44 -2.32 -1.34 7.47
CA ILE A 44 -2.16 -2.54 6.63
C ILE A 44 -2.95 -3.75 7.14
N GLY A 45 -3.67 -3.59 8.27
CA GLY A 45 -4.60 -4.60 8.79
C GLY A 45 -4.01 -5.51 9.85
N GLU A 46 -2.89 -5.13 10.47
CA GLU A 46 -2.33 -5.86 11.60
C GLU A 46 -3.30 -5.84 12.79
N PRO A 47 -3.51 -6.96 13.49
CA PRO A 47 -4.32 -6.99 14.70
C PRO A 47 -3.75 -6.05 15.78
N GLU A 48 -4.60 -5.22 16.38
CA GLU A 48 -4.18 -4.22 17.37
C GLU A 48 -3.36 -4.83 18.53
N ALA A 49 -3.74 -6.05 18.94
CA ALA A 49 -3.05 -6.78 20.01
C ALA A 49 -1.58 -7.13 19.66
N GLU A 50 -1.25 -7.26 18.37
CA GLU A 50 0.07 -7.66 17.88
C GLU A 50 0.97 -6.47 17.52
N VAL A 51 0.36 -5.29 17.32
CA VAL A 51 1.07 -4.10 16.82
C VAL A 51 2.26 -3.71 17.69
N ALA A 52 2.11 -3.75 19.02
CA ALA A 52 3.18 -3.33 19.92
C ALA A 52 4.41 -4.25 19.84
N GLU A 53 4.19 -5.56 19.74
CA GLU A 53 5.24 -6.56 19.61
C GLU A 53 5.90 -6.47 18.22
N ASN A 54 5.11 -6.36 17.17
CA ASN A 54 5.63 -6.26 15.80
C ASN A 54 6.42 -4.97 15.56
N VAL A 55 6.02 -3.85 16.15
CA VAL A 55 6.82 -2.62 16.14
C VAL A 55 8.17 -2.83 16.84
N ARG A 56 8.20 -3.51 18.01
CA ARG A 56 9.46 -3.84 18.69
C ARG A 56 10.36 -4.68 17.80
N ASN A 57 9.83 -5.75 17.24
CA ASN A 57 10.57 -6.64 16.34
C ASN A 57 11.13 -5.91 15.12
N LEU A 58 10.38 -4.99 14.53
CA LEU A 58 10.84 -4.16 13.43
C LEU A 58 12.01 -3.26 13.85
N ILE A 59 11.92 -2.60 15.00
CA ILE A 59 12.97 -1.70 15.48
C ILE A 59 14.25 -2.46 15.86
N GLU A 60 14.11 -3.65 16.42
CA GLU A 60 15.25 -4.47 16.84
C GLU A 60 15.98 -5.13 15.66
N ASN A 61 15.26 -5.52 14.60
CA ASN A 61 15.80 -6.36 13.53
C ASN A 61 15.94 -5.66 12.16
N VAL A 62 15.38 -4.47 12.00
CA VAL A 62 15.40 -3.72 10.73
C VAL A 62 16.16 -2.41 10.90
N SER A 63 17.05 -2.09 9.95
CA SER A 63 17.83 -0.86 10.03
C SER A 63 16.93 0.39 10.07
N TYR A 64 17.34 1.39 10.83
CA TYR A 64 16.65 2.69 10.90
C TYR A 64 16.40 3.29 9.51
N HIS A 65 17.39 3.19 8.61
CA HIS A 65 17.25 3.69 7.24
C HIS A 65 16.13 3.00 6.47
N THR A 66 16.01 1.68 6.59
CA THR A 66 14.95 0.90 5.95
C THR A 66 13.58 1.28 6.51
N LEU A 67 13.45 1.38 7.84
CA LEU A 67 12.21 1.80 8.49
C LEU A 67 11.78 3.20 8.04
N MET A 68 12.71 4.16 7.98
CA MET A 68 12.42 5.50 7.48
C MET A 68 12.02 5.52 6.01
N SER A 69 12.58 4.62 5.20
CA SER A 69 12.21 4.48 3.79
C SER A 69 10.79 3.92 3.64
N MET A 70 10.41 2.95 4.48
CA MET A 70 9.03 2.43 4.55
C MET A 70 8.05 3.53 4.95
N MET A 71 8.34 4.30 6.00
CA MET A 71 7.47 5.40 6.45
C MET A 71 7.35 6.50 5.41
N ARG A 72 8.43 6.83 4.71
CA ARG A 72 8.40 7.80 3.61
C ARG A 72 7.48 7.33 2.48
N ASN A 73 7.56 6.05 2.12
CA ASN A 73 6.68 5.49 1.10
C ASN A 73 5.21 5.52 1.53
N ASP A 74 4.90 5.16 2.79
CA ASP A 74 3.54 5.25 3.34
C ASP A 74 3.00 6.69 3.31
N GLN A 75 3.79 7.66 3.74
CA GLN A 75 3.40 9.08 3.69
C GLN A 75 3.12 9.56 2.26
N GLU A 76 3.90 9.10 1.28
CA GLU A 76 3.65 9.45 -0.12
C GLU A 76 2.36 8.82 -0.64
N MET A 77 2.06 7.56 -0.26
CA MET A 77 0.81 6.90 -0.62
C MET A 77 -0.39 7.64 -0.04
N ARG A 78 -0.31 8.07 1.23
CA ARG A 78 -1.34 8.89 1.87
C ARG A 78 -1.55 10.22 1.15
N ARG A 79 -0.48 10.90 0.75
CA ARG A 79 -0.57 12.15 -0.04
C ARG A 79 -1.25 11.93 -1.38
N MET A 80 -0.96 10.82 -2.06
CA MET A 80 -1.63 10.47 -3.32
C MET A 80 -3.11 10.19 -3.12
N TYR A 81 -3.48 9.47 -2.07
CA TYR A 81 -4.87 9.21 -1.71
C TYR A 81 -5.64 10.52 -1.48
N ILE A 82 -5.07 11.44 -0.70
CA ILE A 82 -5.68 12.76 -0.46
C ILE A 82 -5.77 13.57 -1.76
N ALA A 83 -4.71 13.54 -2.58
CA ALA A 83 -4.69 14.22 -3.87
C ALA A 83 -5.74 13.66 -4.84
N GLU A 84 -5.96 12.32 -4.85
CA GLU A 84 -7.00 11.69 -5.64
C GLU A 84 -8.39 12.15 -5.22
N LYS A 85 -8.70 12.16 -3.94
CA LYS A 85 -9.97 12.71 -3.41
C LYS A 85 -10.20 14.17 -3.85
N ARG A 86 -9.12 14.95 -4.02
CA ARG A 86 -9.17 16.34 -4.46
C ARG A 86 -9.08 16.52 -5.97
N GLY A 87 -8.99 15.43 -6.74
CA GLY A 87 -8.82 15.49 -8.19
C GLY A 87 -7.48 16.05 -8.67
N ALA A 88 -6.48 16.11 -7.81
CA ALA A 88 -5.18 16.73 -8.07
C ALA A 88 -4.13 15.78 -8.69
N VAL A 89 -4.48 14.53 -8.97
CA VAL A 89 -3.56 13.55 -9.61
C VAL A 89 -3.59 13.75 -11.12
N SER A 90 -2.41 13.82 -11.74
CA SER A 90 -2.27 13.99 -13.19
C SER A 90 -2.90 12.84 -13.97
N LYS A 91 -3.58 13.19 -15.06
CA LYS A 91 -4.11 12.23 -16.03
C LYS A 91 -3.09 12.01 -17.15
N ASN A 92 -3.11 10.82 -17.72
CA ASN A 92 -2.38 10.46 -18.94
C ASN A 92 -0.89 10.77 -18.93
N PHE A 93 -0.15 9.84 -18.38
CA PHE A 93 1.30 9.94 -18.33
C PHE A 93 2.01 8.87 -19.20
N LEU A 94 1.24 8.15 -20.00
CA LEU A 94 1.68 6.91 -20.65
C LEU A 94 2.67 7.09 -21.80
N ALA A 95 2.38 8.04 -22.68
CA ALA A 95 3.09 8.14 -23.96
C ALA A 95 4.58 8.48 -23.85
N SER A 96 5.00 9.09 -22.75
CA SER A 96 6.40 9.49 -22.50
C SER A 96 7.13 8.62 -21.48
N THR A 97 6.46 7.58 -20.94
CA THR A 97 6.97 6.90 -19.75
C THR A 97 7.30 5.44 -20.00
N PHE A 98 6.53 4.77 -20.87
CA PHE A 98 6.69 3.34 -21.10
C PHE A 98 7.21 3.05 -22.51
N GLU A 99 8.28 2.30 -22.57
CA GLU A 99 8.71 1.63 -23.80
C GLU A 99 7.88 0.35 -24.00
N ASN A 100 7.97 -0.27 -25.20
CA ASN A 100 7.33 -1.56 -25.44
C ASN A 100 7.94 -2.63 -24.52
N GLY A 101 7.12 -3.32 -23.73
CA GLY A 101 7.61 -4.33 -22.81
C GLY A 101 6.62 -4.70 -21.71
N MET A 102 7.17 -5.35 -20.70
CA MET A 102 6.49 -5.75 -19.48
C MET A 102 7.28 -5.31 -18.26
N TRP A 103 6.59 -4.75 -17.27
CA TRP A 103 7.18 -4.32 -16.01
C TRP A 103 6.38 -4.88 -14.86
N HIS A 104 7.06 -5.43 -13.88
CA HIS A 104 6.43 -5.80 -12.61
C HIS A 104 6.31 -4.57 -11.72
N VAL A 105 5.11 -4.36 -11.18
CA VAL A 105 4.81 -3.21 -10.34
C VAL A 105 4.19 -3.66 -9.03
N CYS A 106 4.64 -3.09 -7.93
CA CYS A 106 3.98 -3.25 -6.66
C CYS A 106 2.64 -2.51 -6.68
N PHE A 107 1.63 -3.04 -5.99
CA PHE A 107 0.33 -2.39 -5.87
C PHE A 107 -0.34 -2.71 -4.54
N ALA A 108 -1.33 -1.90 -4.19
CA ALA A 108 -2.23 -2.15 -3.07
C ALA A 108 -3.61 -1.53 -3.34
N LEU A 109 -4.65 -2.16 -2.81
CA LEU A 109 -6.00 -1.63 -2.81
C LEU A 109 -6.32 -1.03 -1.44
N TYR A 110 -6.68 0.25 -1.43
CA TYR A 110 -7.10 0.96 -0.23
C TYR A 110 -8.60 1.19 -0.24
N LYS A 111 -9.24 1.09 0.93
CA LYS A 111 -10.67 1.44 1.08
C LYS A 111 -10.87 2.91 0.72
N ARG A 112 -11.96 3.19 0.04
CA ARG A 112 -12.42 4.55 -0.24
C ARG A 112 -13.44 4.96 0.82
N ASP A 113 -12.97 5.21 2.04
CA ASP A 113 -13.82 5.61 3.15
C ASP A 113 -14.11 7.12 3.15
N SER A 114 -15.25 7.49 3.74
CA SER A 114 -15.66 8.89 3.97
C SER A 114 -14.82 9.57 5.06
N GLU A 115 -14.29 8.80 5.98
CA GLU A 115 -13.36 9.27 7.02
C GLU A 115 -11.93 9.24 6.48
N ASP A 116 -11.09 10.20 6.87
CA ASP A 116 -9.70 10.35 6.37
C ASP A 116 -8.74 9.22 6.80
N LYS A 117 -9.27 8.08 7.16
CA LYS A 117 -8.51 6.87 7.51
C LYS A 117 -8.20 6.06 6.26
N ILE A 118 -6.92 5.91 5.96
CA ILE A 118 -6.45 5.02 4.91
C ILE A 118 -6.27 3.63 5.49
N SER A 119 -7.02 2.65 4.99
CA SER A 119 -6.86 1.25 5.34
C SER A 119 -6.84 0.37 4.09
N ILE A 120 -6.12 -0.75 4.15
CA ILE A 120 -6.10 -1.71 3.05
C ILE A 120 -7.49 -2.35 2.92
N SER A 121 -7.95 -2.44 1.68
CA SER A 121 -9.18 -3.13 1.34
C SER A 121 -9.00 -4.64 1.51
N MET A 122 -10.01 -5.35 1.99
CA MET A 122 -10.00 -6.82 2.01
C MET A 122 -9.81 -7.42 0.62
N ALA A 123 -10.30 -6.74 -0.43
CA ALA A 123 -10.10 -7.14 -1.82
C ALA A 123 -8.62 -7.19 -2.25
N ASP A 124 -7.71 -6.50 -1.55
CA ASP A 124 -6.28 -6.56 -1.82
C ASP A 124 -5.70 -7.97 -1.75
N ARG A 125 -6.26 -8.80 -0.87
CA ARG A 125 -5.86 -10.22 -0.69
C ARG A 125 -6.29 -11.12 -1.85
N GLY A 126 -7.25 -10.69 -2.67
CA GLY A 126 -7.74 -11.44 -3.83
C GLY A 126 -6.83 -11.36 -5.06
N PHE A 127 -5.64 -10.80 -4.93
CA PHE A 127 -4.71 -10.64 -6.03
C PHE A 127 -3.31 -11.12 -5.68
N GLN A 128 -2.69 -11.83 -6.61
CA GLN A 128 -1.27 -12.15 -6.54
C GLN A 128 -0.43 -10.90 -6.80
N LYS A 129 0.67 -10.77 -6.07
CA LYS A 129 1.64 -9.69 -6.23
C LYS A 129 2.97 -10.22 -6.76
N PRO A 130 3.65 -9.47 -7.61
CA PRO A 130 3.36 -8.15 -8.15
C PRO A 130 2.33 -8.18 -9.30
N ALA A 131 1.78 -7.02 -9.67
CA ALA A 131 1.04 -6.83 -10.91
C ALA A 131 2.00 -6.65 -12.08
N THR A 132 1.46 -6.72 -13.31
CA THR A 132 2.25 -6.51 -14.53
C THR A 132 1.68 -5.34 -15.34
N ILE A 133 2.51 -4.38 -15.67
CA ILE A 133 2.21 -3.42 -16.73
C ILE A 133 2.67 -4.04 -18.05
N ARG A 134 1.77 -4.14 -19.01
CA ARG A 134 2.08 -4.54 -20.38
C ARG A 134 1.83 -3.36 -21.32
N HIS A 135 2.86 -2.98 -22.05
CA HIS A 135 2.78 -1.94 -23.10
C HIS A 135 3.25 -2.50 -24.44
N ASN A 136 2.45 -2.31 -25.48
CA ASN A 136 2.81 -2.67 -26.85
C ASN A 136 2.03 -1.79 -27.85
N LYS A 137 2.26 -2.01 -29.15
CA LYS A 137 1.59 -1.26 -30.25
C LYS A 137 0.06 -1.30 -30.21
N ARG A 138 -0.57 -2.26 -29.51
CA ARG A 138 -2.03 -2.40 -29.39
C ARG A 138 -2.61 -1.66 -28.20
N GLY A 139 -1.77 -1.23 -27.25
CA GLY A 139 -2.20 -0.50 -26.05
C GLY A 139 -1.35 -0.80 -24.82
N SER A 140 -1.84 -0.32 -23.71
CA SER A 140 -1.18 -0.43 -22.41
C SER A 140 -2.18 -0.87 -21.36
N TRP A 141 -1.82 -1.90 -20.60
CA TRP A 141 -2.70 -2.49 -19.58
C TRP A 141 -1.97 -2.74 -18.27
N LEU A 142 -2.68 -2.56 -17.19
CA LEU A 142 -2.35 -3.13 -15.88
C LEU A 142 -3.02 -4.51 -15.80
N GLU A 143 -2.22 -5.54 -15.65
CA GLU A 143 -2.67 -6.93 -15.52
C GLU A 143 -2.56 -7.36 -14.05
N LEU A 144 -3.70 -7.75 -13.47
CA LEU A 144 -3.81 -8.25 -12.10
C LEU A 144 -4.19 -9.72 -12.14
N ARG A 145 -3.40 -10.59 -11.52
CA ARG A 145 -3.74 -12.00 -11.38
C ARG A 145 -4.60 -12.21 -10.15
N VAL A 146 -5.77 -12.83 -10.33
CA VAL A 146 -6.69 -13.17 -9.24
C VAL A 146 -6.19 -14.41 -8.50
N CYS A 147 -6.38 -14.44 -7.19
CA CYS A 147 -6.15 -15.61 -6.35
C CYS A 147 -7.31 -15.81 -5.37
N GLU A 148 -7.42 -17.04 -4.89
CA GLU A 148 -8.36 -17.36 -3.81
C GLU A 148 -7.94 -16.66 -2.51
N MET A 149 -8.93 -16.24 -1.74
CA MET A 149 -8.74 -15.62 -0.42
C MET A 149 -9.28 -16.55 0.64
N SER A 150 -8.53 -16.78 1.70
CA SER A 150 -9.12 -17.34 2.92
C SER A 150 -9.41 -16.23 3.92
N ALA A 151 -10.56 -16.29 4.55
CA ALA A 151 -10.95 -15.38 5.60
C ALA A 151 -11.66 -16.12 6.72
N ARG A 152 -11.25 -15.86 7.96
CA ARG A 152 -11.90 -16.43 9.12
C ARG A 152 -13.20 -15.69 9.39
N SER A 153 -14.31 -16.40 9.37
CA SER A 153 -15.63 -15.86 9.68
C SER A 153 -15.67 -15.38 11.13
N ARG A 154 -16.17 -14.16 11.35
CA ARG A 154 -16.37 -13.62 12.70
C ARG A 154 -17.56 -14.27 13.44
N ALA A 155 -18.48 -14.90 12.70
CA ALA A 155 -19.70 -15.45 13.27
C ALA A 155 -19.50 -16.87 13.84
N ASP A 156 -18.71 -17.69 13.16
CA ASP A 156 -18.54 -19.13 13.48
C ASP A 156 -17.07 -19.54 13.65
N GLY A 157 -16.12 -18.64 13.39
CA GLY A 157 -14.68 -18.90 13.48
C GLY A 157 -14.15 -19.81 12.37
N GLU A 158 -14.99 -20.25 11.43
CA GLU A 158 -14.59 -21.12 10.33
C GLU A 158 -13.80 -20.36 9.25
N GLU A 159 -12.86 -21.04 8.65
CA GLU A 159 -12.13 -20.52 7.51
C GLU A 159 -12.96 -20.69 6.24
N LYS A 160 -13.32 -19.57 5.60
CA LYS A 160 -14.12 -19.55 4.37
C LYS A 160 -13.24 -19.10 3.21
N LEU A 161 -13.31 -19.85 2.12
CA LEU A 161 -12.67 -19.47 0.86
C LEU A 161 -13.55 -18.45 0.15
N GLY A 162 -12.91 -17.38 -0.29
CA GLY A 162 -13.52 -16.34 -1.11
C GLY A 162 -12.73 -16.14 -2.39
N HIS A 163 -13.42 -15.70 -3.43
CA HIS A 163 -12.80 -15.31 -4.69
C HIS A 163 -13.43 -14.05 -5.23
N LEU A 164 -12.63 -13.32 -5.99
CA LEU A 164 -13.07 -12.13 -6.67
C LEU A 164 -13.95 -12.54 -7.85
N GLU A 165 -15.17 -11.99 -7.93
CA GLU A 165 -16.08 -12.22 -9.07
C GLU A 165 -15.88 -11.21 -10.18
N THR A 166 -15.94 -9.93 -9.82
CA THR A 166 -15.82 -8.86 -10.80
C THR A 166 -14.93 -7.73 -10.28
N LEU A 167 -14.26 -7.09 -11.22
CA LEU A 167 -13.60 -5.81 -10.98
C LEU A 167 -14.09 -4.83 -12.03
N LYS A 168 -14.65 -3.72 -11.57
CA LYS A 168 -15.05 -2.59 -12.40
C LYS A 168 -14.12 -1.41 -12.10
N TYR A 169 -13.89 -0.55 -13.08
CA TYR A 169 -13.06 0.65 -12.95
C TYR A 169 -13.74 1.84 -13.62
N GLU A 170 -13.45 3.03 -13.13
CA GLU A 170 -14.00 4.26 -13.70
C GLU A 170 -13.14 4.71 -14.89
N TYR A 171 -13.76 4.88 -16.05
CA TYR A 171 -13.11 5.40 -17.25
C TYR A 171 -14.03 6.38 -17.96
N LYS A 172 -13.56 7.63 -18.14
CA LYS A 172 -14.31 8.73 -18.79
C LYS A 172 -15.71 8.95 -18.21
N GLY A 173 -15.86 8.81 -16.89
CA GLY A 173 -17.14 8.98 -16.18
C GLY A 173 -18.08 7.78 -16.27
N MET A 174 -17.66 6.67 -16.85
CA MET A 174 -18.43 5.43 -16.92
C MET A 174 -17.75 4.34 -16.10
N LEU A 175 -18.55 3.46 -15.50
CA LEU A 175 -18.07 2.28 -14.81
C LEU A 175 -17.92 1.13 -15.82
N CYS A 176 -16.69 0.75 -16.11
CA CYS A 176 -16.33 -0.30 -17.06
C CYS A 176 -15.91 -1.57 -16.33
N GLN A 177 -16.28 -2.74 -16.82
CA GLN A 177 -15.81 -4.01 -16.28
C GLN A 177 -14.43 -4.35 -16.85
N ALA A 178 -13.53 -4.82 -15.99
CA ALA A 178 -12.22 -5.26 -16.42
C ALA A 178 -12.31 -6.53 -17.29
N GLU A 179 -11.55 -6.55 -18.37
CA GLU A 179 -11.47 -7.72 -19.26
C GLU A 179 -10.72 -8.85 -18.54
N VAL A 180 -11.27 -10.05 -18.62
CA VAL A 180 -10.59 -11.28 -18.14
C VAL A 180 -9.87 -11.93 -19.32
N LYS A 181 -8.55 -12.07 -19.22
CA LYS A 181 -7.74 -12.75 -20.21
C LYS A 181 -6.69 -13.63 -19.52
N GLU A 182 -6.72 -14.92 -19.80
CA GLU A 182 -5.74 -15.89 -19.28
C GLU A 182 -5.57 -15.76 -17.74
N ASP A 183 -6.65 -15.88 -16.98
CA ASP A 183 -6.67 -15.74 -15.49
C ASP A 183 -6.27 -14.36 -14.94
N LYS A 184 -6.14 -13.35 -15.81
CA LYS A 184 -5.78 -11.99 -15.43
C LYS A 184 -6.89 -11.02 -15.75
N LEU A 185 -7.10 -10.09 -14.82
CA LEU A 185 -7.93 -8.92 -15.06
C LEU A 185 -7.08 -7.82 -15.68
N ARG A 186 -7.60 -7.19 -16.72
CA ARG A 186 -6.94 -6.13 -17.47
C ARG A 186 -7.65 -4.81 -17.29
N ILE A 187 -6.91 -3.80 -16.88
CA ILE A 187 -7.35 -2.42 -16.79
C ILE A 187 -6.52 -1.61 -17.78
N PRO A 188 -7.14 -0.87 -18.71
CA PRO A 188 -6.40 0.04 -19.59
C PRO A 188 -5.66 1.09 -18.76
N LEU A 189 -4.38 1.29 -19.03
CA LEU A 189 -3.63 2.31 -18.31
C LEU A 189 -4.13 3.73 -18.55
N ASP A 190 -4.85 3.98 -19.65
CA ASP A 190 -5.50 5.26 -19.93
C ASP A 190 -6.61 5.62 -18.92
N ALA A 191 -7.15 4.62 -18.21
CA ALA A 191 -8.08 4.84 -17.13
C ALA A 191 -7.38 5.28 -15.83
N CYS A 192 -6.08 5.05 -15.71
CA CYS A 192 -5.30 5.38 -14.54
C CYS A 192 -4.84 6.85 -14.56
N ARG A 193 -4.70 7.43 -13.39
CA ARG A 193 -4.08 8.73 -13.19
C ARG A 193 -2.65 8.51 -12.71
N PHE A 194 -1.69 9.29 -13.22
CA PHE A 194 -0.28 9.10 -12.95
C PHE A 194 0.36 10.32 -12.31
N GLN A 195 1.32 10.06 -11.45
CA GLN A 195 2.20 11.07 -10.89
C GLN A 195 3.66 10.62 -11.03
N ARG A 196 4.49 11.44 -11.64
CA ARG A 196 5.94 11.28 -11.65
C ARG A 196 6.55 12.06 -10.50
N LYS A 197 7.41 11.41 -9.75
CA LYS A 197 8.23 12.04 -8.70
C LYS A 197 9.55 12.52 -9.28
N ARG A 198 10.18 13.50 -8.62
CA ARG A 198 11.51 14.06 -9.03
C ARG A 198 12.59 12.98 -9.16
N GLU A 199 12.48 11.91 -8.39
CA GLU A 199 13.41 10.77 -8.38
C GLU A 199 13.11 9.75 -9.50
N GLY A 200 12.24 10.06 -10.47
CA GLY A 200 11.89 9.17 -11.57
C GLY A 200 10.82 8.13 -11.26
N ARG A 201 10.46 7.92 -9.98
CA ARG A 201 9.41 6.97 -9.59
C ARG A 201 8.05 7.39 -10.15
N ILE A 202 7.34 6.40 -10.68
CA ILE A 202 5.99 6.59 -11.22
C ILE A 202 5.02 5.93 -10.27
N LYS A 203 3.96 6.65 -9.96
CA LYS A 203 2.83 6.15 -9.18
C LYS A 203 1.55 6.33 -9.99
N GLY A 204 0.77 5.26 -10.08
CA GLY A 204 -0.53 5.27 -10.71
C GLY A 204 -1.64 5.01 -9.70
N VAL A 205 -2.82 5.54 -9.97
CA VAL A 205 -4.01 5.33 -9.16
C VAL A 205 -5.25 5.23 -10.04
N ILE A 206 -6.16 4.34 -9.66
CA ILE A 206 -7.47 4.20 -10.29
C ILE A 206 -8.51 3.77 -9.25
N PRO A 207 -9.71 4.41 -9.22
CA PRO A 207 -10.85 3.90 -8.47
C PRO A 207 -11.34 2.59 -9.08
N VAL A 208 -11.56 1.59 -8.24
CA VAL A 208 -12.10 0.29 -8.64
C VAL A 208 -13.25 -0.11 -7.73
N THR A 209 -14.22 -0.82 -8.30
CA THR A 209 -15.29 -1.47 -7.55
C THR A 209 -15.14 -2.97 -7.71
N VAL A 210 -15.11 -3.68 -6.61
CA VAL A 210 -14.89 -5.14 -6.58
C VAL A 210 -16.08 -5.83 -5.96
N THR A 211 -16.42 -6.98 -6.52
CA THR A 211 -17.39 -7.95 -5.96
C THR A 211 -16.65 -9.21 -5.63
N CYS A 212 -16.90 -9.74 -4.45
CA CYS A 212 -16.29 -10.97 -3.97
C CYS A 212 -17.38 -11.93 -3.50
N ASN A 213 -17.14 -13.23 -3.68
CA ASN A 213 -17.93 -14.29 -3.06
C ASN A 213 -17.16 -14.90 -1.91
N VAL A 214 -17.87 -15.23 -0.82
CA VAL A 214 -17.34 -16.02 0.27
C VAL A 214 -18.25 -17.23 0.45
N GLY A 215 -17.79 -18.40 0.03
CA GLY A 215 -18.62 -19.57 -0.07
C GLY A 215 -19.80 -19.37 -1.03
N ARG A 216 -21.05 -19.45 -0.52
CA ARG A 216 -22.28 -19.21 -1.32
C ARG A 216 -22.85 -17.78 -1.15
N THR A 217 -22.15 -16.92 -0.42
CA THR A 217 -22.66 -15.58 -0.08
C THR A 217 -21.96 -14.54 -0.95
N HIS A 218 -22.76 -13.78 -1.71
CA HIS A 218 -22.28 -12.60 -2.40
C HIS A 218 -22.02 -11.49 -1.39
N MET A 219 -20.82 -10.92 -1.44
CA MET A 219 -20.48 -9.74 -0.65
C MET A 219 -20.95 -8.47 -1.38
N PRO A 220 -21.39 -7.44 -0.65
CA PRO A 220 -21.73 -6.15 -1.29
C PRO A 220 -20.57 -5.60 -2.11
N GLU A 221 -20.89 -4.87 -3.17
CA GLU A 221 -19.88 -4.13 -3.95
C GLU A 221 -19.07 -3.22 -3.02
N SER A 222 -17.77 -3.28 -3.14
CA SER A 222 -16.83 -2.47 -2.36
C SER A 222 -16.00 -1.60 -3.29
N THR A 223 -16.01 -0.29 -3.06
CA THR A 223 -15.18 0.65 -3.79
C THR A 223 -13.82 0.81 -3.08
N ALA A 224 -12.77 0.73 -3.87
CA ALA A 224 -11.39 0.87 -3.41
C ALA A 224 -10.60 1.78 -4.36
N LEU A 225 -9.46 2.27 -3.89
CA LEU A 225 -8.44 2.90 -4.72
C LEU A 225 -7.30 1.91 -4.93
N LEU A 226 -7.08 1.51 -6.17
CA LEU A 226 -5.92 0.73 -6.56
C LEU A 226 -4.77 1.67 -6.84
N PHE A 227 -3.72 1.58 -6.04
CA PHE A 227 -2.46 2.25 -6.24
C PHE A 227 -1.42 1.27 -6.73
N PHE A 228 -0.57 1.69 -7.66
CA PHE A 228 0.60 0.93 -8.07
C PHE A 228 1.80 1.84 -8.26
N TRP A 229 3.00 1.28 -8.10
CA TRP A 229 4.26 2.04 -8.18
C TRP A 229 5.42 1.18 -8.66
N MET A 230 6.38 1.83 -9.30
CA MET A 230 7.64 1.28 -9.77
C MET A 230 8.77 2.30 -9.60
#